data_8dc6b625c3d3de1c91e0c6ba1fa0a69a
#
_entry.id   8dc6b625c3d3de1c91e0c6ba1fa0a69a
#
_cell.length_a   1.000
_cell.length_b   1.000
_cell.length_c   1.000
_cell.angle_alpha   90.00
_cell.angle_beta   90.00
_cell.angle_gamma   90.00
#
_symmetry.space_group_name_H-M   'P 1'
#
loop_
_entity.id
_entity.type
_entity.pdbx_description
1 polymer ?
#
loop_
_entity_poly.entity_id
_entity_poly.type
_entity_poly.pdbx_seq_one_letter_code
_entity_poly.pdbx_strand_id
1 'polypeptide(L)'
;MIFEELDYQETPMGELTLRRRTFNGADVFEVKLGDEYLMSSLFVVAEEELAHLGLAAHGDPKRVLVGGLGLGYTAVAALADARVESMTVVDALPAVIGWHERELLPVSTALVKDERTRLIHDDFFALMRRDPSETYDALLVDIDHSTEHSLDASHASFYTVEGLTLMAAHLNPDGVFALWSDDPPLPAFEAMLAQVFATTKSHVVSFDNFLTGGVSTNTVYVARL
;
A
#
# COMPACT_ATOMS: atom_id res chain seq x y z
N MET A 1 -17.18 -23.53 8.93
CA MET A 1 -16.54 -22.37 8.29
C MET A 1 -17.65 -21.65 7.55
N ILE A 2 -18.00 -20.43 7.94
CA ILE A 2 -18.95 -19.60 7.20
C ILE A 2 -18.13 -18.90 6.13
N PHE A 3 -18.54 -19.06 4.88
CA PHE A 3 -17.95 -18.38 3.72
C PHE A 3 -19.04 -17.55 3.07
N GLU A 4 -18.75 -16.31 2.78
CA GLU A 4 -19.66 -15.37 2.14
C GLU A 4 -18.90 -14.55 1.10
N GLU A 5 -19.43 -14.51 -0.12
CA GLU A 5 -19.00 -13.57 -1.14
C GLU A 5 -19.74 -12.26 -0.91
N LEU A 6 -19.00 -11.21 -0.62
CA LEU A 6 -19.55 -9.88 -0.32
C LEU A 6 -19.73 -9.05 -1.59
N ASP A 7 -18.83 -9.23 -2.57
CA ASP A 7 -18.89 -8.56 -3.85
C ASP A 7 -18.12 -9.36 -4.92
N TYR A 8 -18.60 -9.29 -6.17
CA TYR A 8 -17.97 -9.86 -7.34
C TYR A 8 -18.12 -8.87 -8.50
N GLN A 9 -17.01 -8.60 -9.20
CA GLN A 9 -17.01 -7.73 -10.37
C GLN A 9 -16.04 -8.23 -11.43
N GLU A 10 -16.44 -8.15 -12.70
CA GLU A 10 -15.52 -8.29 -13.81
C GLU A 10 -14.78 -6.96 -14.03
N THR A 11 -13.46 -7.00 -14.03
CA THR A 11 -12.61 -5.82 -14.25
C THR A 11 -11.70 -6.04 -15.46
N PRO A 12 -11.10 -4.99 -16.02
CA PRO A 12 -10.10 -5.15 -17.09
C PRO A 12 -8.89 -6.01 -16.66
N MET A 13 -8.63 -6.14 -15.35
CA MET A 13 -7.54 -6.95 -14.79
C MET A 13 -7.97 -8.40 -14.50
N GLY A 14 -9.26 -8.72 -14.62
CA GLY A 14 -9.83 -10.04 -14.33
C GLY A 14 -11.00 -9.99 -13.35
N GLU A 15 -11.46 -11.16 -12.94
CA GLU A 15 -12.54 -11.30 -11.95
C GLU A 15 -12.07 -10.88 -10.56
N LEU A 16 -12.66 -9.82 -10.02
CA LEU A 16 -12.35 -9.31 -8.69
C LEU A 16 -13.42 -9.75 -7.70
N THR A 17 -13.01 -10.41 -6.62
CA THR A 17 -13.92 -10.93 -5.59
C THR A 17 -13.50 -10.43 -4.21
N LEU A 18 -14.44 -9.85 -3.46
CA LEU A 18 -14.33 -9.63 -2.03
C LEU A 18 -15.12 -10.70 -1.30
N ARG A 19 -14.48 -11.38 -0.38
CA ARG A 19 -15.11 -12.42 0.43
C ARG A 19 -14.78 -12.31 1.91
N ARG A 20 -15.69 -12.83 2.72
CA ARG A 20 -15.54 -12.96 4.16
C ARG A 20 -15.59 -14.43 4.56
N ARG A 21 -14.71 -14.85 5.42
CA ARG A 21 -14.80 -16.15 6.08
C ARG A 21 -14.53 -16.04 7.58
N THR A 22 -15.11 -16.94 8.35
CA THR A 22 -14.80 -17.03 9.78
C THR A 22 -13.62 -17.99 10.00
N PHE A 23 -12.57 -17.48 10.65
CA PHE A 23 -11.40 -18.25 11.06
C PHE A 23 -11.11 -18.02 12.54
N ASN A 24 -11.04 -19.10 13.33
CA ASN A 24 -10.84 -19.03 14.79
C ASN A 24 -11.80 -18.08 15.52
N GLY A 25 -13.03 -17.96 15.03
CA GLY A 25 -14.06 -17.10 15.63
C GLY A 25 -14.00 -15.62 15.24
N ALA A 26 -13.05 -15.23 14.40
CA ALA A 26 -12.94 -13.88 13.85
C ALA A 26 -13.29 -13.87 12.35
N ASP A 27 -13.82 -12.76 11.88
CA ASP A 27 -14.05 -12.55 10.45
C ASP A 27 -12.74 -12.17 9.76
N VAL A 28 -12.47 -12.86 8.65
CA VAL A 28 -11.32 -12.63 7.77
C VAL A 28 -11.84 -12.19 6.41
N PHE A 29 -11.33 -11.08 5.92
CA PHE A 29 -11.63 -10.54 4.62
C PHE A 29 -10.50 -10.87 3.65
N GLU A 30 -10.85 -11.30 2.45
CA GLU A 30 -9.90 -11.72 1.43
C GLU A 30 -10.30 -11.14 0.08
N VAL A 31 -9.33 -10.69 -0.68
CA VAL A 31 -9.50 -10.20 -2.05
C VAL A 31 -8.78 -11.14 -3.00
N LYS A 32 -9.49 -11.55 -4.05
CA LYS A 32 -8.95 -12.31 -5.18
C LYS A 32 -9.10 -11.54 -6.47
N LEU A 33 -8.10 -11.68 -7.33
CA LEU A 33 -8.14 -11.25 -8.73
C LEU A 33 -7.88 -12.47 -9.60
N GLY A 34 -8.92 -12.98 -10.25
CA GLY A 34 -8.89 -14.28 -10.93
C GLY A 34 -8.54 -15.39 -9.93
N ASP A 35 -7.48 -16.15 -10.25
CA ASP A 35 -7.00 -17.23 -9.39
C ASP A 35 -6.04 -16.75 -8.27
N GLU A 36 -5.57 -15.52 -8.32
CA GLU A 36 -4.60 -14.98 -7.37
C GLU A 36 -5.27 -14.41 -6.12
N TYR A 37 -4.66 -14.67 -4.96
CA TYR A 37 -4.95 -13.99 -3.72
C TYR A 37 -4.15 -12.69 -3.68
N LEU A 38 -4.84 -11.53 -3.73
CA LEU A 38 -4.17 -10.25 -3.62
C LEU A 38 -3.84 -9.90 -2.18
N MET A 39 -4.79 -10.11 -1.25
CA MET A 39 -4.60 -9.73 0.14
C MET A 39 -5.56 -10.46 1.08
N SER A 40 -5.22 -10.48 2.36
CA SER A 40 -6.03 -11.04 3.43
C SER A 40 -5.86 -10.25 4.72
N SER A 41 -6.95 -10.03 5.45
CA SER A 41 -6.90 -9.40 6.78
C SER A 41 -6.35 -10.32 7.89
N LEU A 42 -5.80 -11.47 7.55
CA LEU A 42 -5.16 -12.37 8.53
C LEU A 42 -3.82 -11.85 9.04
N PHE A 43 -3.05 -11.23 8.16
CA PHE A 43 -1.72 -10.73 8.45
C PHE A 43 -1.60 -9.34 7.84
N VAL A 44 -1.66 -8.32 8.69
CA VAL A 44 -1.67 -6.91 8.27
C VAL A 44 -0.53 -6.11 8.90
N VAL A 45 0.37 -6.81 9.59
CA VAL A 45 1.46 -6.20 10.35
C VAL A 45 2.39 -5.39 9.45
N ALA A 46 2.69 -5.91 8.27
CA ALA A 46 3.64 -5.25 7.37
C ALA A 46 3.03 -4.04 6.66
N GLU A 47 1.73 -4.06 6.36
CA GLU A 47 0.99 -2.93 5.83
C GLU A 47 0.89 -1.79 6.87
N GLU A 48 0.66 -2.12 8.14
CA GLU A 48 0.69 -1.14 9.23
C GLU A 48 2.12 -0.58 9.44
N GLU A 49 3.13 -1.44 9.42
CA GLU A 49 4.54 -1.03 9.55
C GLU A 49 5.03 -0.21 8.34
N LEU A 50 4.48 -0.38 7.14
CA LEU A 50 4.74 0.49 6.01
C LEU A 50 4.43 1.96 6.36
N ALA A 51 3.27 2.20 6.97
CA ALA A 51 2.89 3.53 7.40
C ALA A 51 3.75 4.01 8.57
N HIS A 52 3.93 3.20 9.61
CA HIS A 52 4.70 3.58 10.80
C HIS A 52 6.15 3.93 10.47
N LEU A 53 6.84 3.08 9.70
CA LEU A 53 8.24 3.27 9.34
C LEU A 53 8.43 4.44 8.36
N GLY A 54 7.53 4.55 7.37
CA GLY A 54 7.54 5.65 6.42
C GLY A 54 7.35 7.00 7.09
N LEU A 55 6.31 7.14 7.93
CA LEU A 55 6.02 8.39 8.64
C LEU A 55 7.05 8.72 9.72
N ALA A 56 7.64 7.71 10.37
CA ALA A 56 8.70 7.92 11.36
C ALA A 56 9.99 8.47 10.73
N ALA A 57 10.25 8.19 9.47
CA ALA A 57 11.43 8.70 8.75
C ALA A 57 11.32 10.20 8.39
N HIS A 58 10.11 10.77 8.41
CA HIS A 58 9.86 12.20 8.24
C HIS A 58 9.65 12.89 9.60
N GLY A 59 10.22 14.07 9.77
CA GLY A 59 10.12 14.80 11.05
C GLY A 59 8.70 15.27 11.38
N ASP A 60 7.92 15.71 10.37
CA ASP A 60 6.57 16.26 10.52
C ASP A 60 5.73 15.95 9.23
N PRO A 61 5.30 14.68 9.00
CA PRO A 61 4.56 14.30 7.81
C PRO A 61 3.11 14.79 7.89
N LYS A 62 2.77 15.85 7.16
CA LYS A 62 1.42 16.44 7.15
C LYS A 62 0.58 15.96 5.99
N ARG A 63 1.20 15.79 4.81
CA ARG A 63 0.54 15.44 3.57
C ARG A 63 1.04 14.08 3.10
N VAL A 64 0.16 13.08 3.09
CA VAL A 64 0.50 11.70 2.77
C VAL A 64 -0.23 11.26 1.50
N LEU A 65 0.49 10.58 0.60
CA LEU A 65 -0.08 9.84 -0.51
C LEU A 65 0.11 8.35 -0.27
N VAL A 66 -0.97 7.60 -0.36
CA VAL A 66 -0.96 6.13 -0.33
C VAL A 66 -1.29 5.61 -1.72
N GLY A 67 -0.41 4.81 -2.30
CA GLY A 67 -0.65 4.05 -3.52
C GLY A 67 -1.09 2.63 -3.17
N GLY A 68 -2.31 2.28 -3.60
CA GLY A 68 -2.99 1.05 -3.21
C GLY A 68 -3.88 1.25 -1.97
N LEU A 69 -5.18 1.02 -2.12
CA LEU A 69 -6.15 1.09 -1.02
C LEU A 69 -6.35 -0.30 -0.40
N GLY A 70 -6.54 -1.30 -1.24
CA GLY A 70 -6.76 -2.68 -0.81
C GLY A 70 -7.78 -2.80 0.33
N LEU A 71 -7.41 -3.53 1.40
CA LEU A 71 -8.23 -3.63 2.61
C LEU A 71 -8.12 -2.41 3.54
N GLY A 72 -7.23 -1.45 3.25
CA GLY A 72 -7.15 -0.14 3.89
C GLY A 72 -6.23 -0.06 5.13
N TYR A 73 -5.47 -1.09 5.46
CA TYR A 73 -4.68 -1.13 6.69
C TYR A 73 -3.52 -0.12 6.68
N THR A 74 -2.79 0.02 5.58
CA THR A 74 -1.76 1.06 5.41
C THR A 74 -2.34 2.46 5.61
N ALA A 75 -3.50 2.73 5.01
CA ALA A 75 -4.14 4.04 5.09
C ALA A 75 -4.63 4.36 6.51
N VAL A 76 -5.27 3.40 7.20
CA VAL A 76 -5.73 3.60 8.58
C VAL A 76 -4.55 3.79 9.53
N ALA A 77 -3.47 3.01 9.37
CA ALA A 77 -2.26 3.19 10.17
C ALA A 77 -1.63 4.58 9.95
N ALA A 78 -1.64 5.09 8.71
CA ALA A 78 -1.19 6.45 8.43
C ALA A 78 -2.07 7.52 9.10
N LEU A 79 -3.40 7.36 9.11
CA LEU A 79 -4.33 8.27 9.78
C LEU A 79 -4.20 8.27 11.31
N ALA A 80 -3.70 7.18 11.90
CA ALA A 80 -3.46 7.10 13.33
C ALA A 80 -2.32 8.03 13.79
N ASP A 81 -1.45 8.46 12.90
CA ASP A 81 -0.44 9.48 13.20
C ASP A 81 -1.09 10.87 13.27
N ALA A 82 -1.07 11.47 14.46
CA ALA A 82 -1.72 12.76 14.68
C ALA A 82 -1.06 13.95 13.93
N ARG A 83 0.13 13.75 13.35
CA ARG A 83 0.82 14.74 12.52
C ARG A 83 0.22 14.83 11.12
N VAL A 84 -0.43 13.78 10.64
CA VAL A 84 -1.06 13.74 9.31
C VAL A 84 -2.28 14.67 9.28
N GLU A 85 -2.20 15.71 8.46
CA GLU A 85 -3.26 16.70 8.27
C GLU A 85 -4.14 16.39 7.04
N SER A 86 -3.58 15.69 6.03
CA SER A 86 -4.32 15.24 4.86
C SER A 86 -3.70 13.98 4.26
N MET A 87 -4.56 13.09 3.78
CA MET A 87 -4.17 11.86 3.13
C MET A 87 -4.96 11.67 1.83
N THR A 88 -4.24 11.41 0.75
CA THR A 88 -4.81 10.96 -0.53
C THR A 88 -4.49 9.48 -0.70
N VAL A 89 -5.49 8.68 -1.04
CA VAL A 89 -5.31 7.26 -1.38
C VAL A 89 -5.72 7.05 -2.82
N VAL A 90 -4.84 6.46 -3.63
CA VAL A 90 -5.08 6.19 -5.05
C VAL A 90 -5.19 4.70 -5.27
N ASP A 91 -6.28 4.27 -5.91
CA ASP A 91 -6.48 2.87 -6.31
C ASP A 91 -7.00 2.80 -7.74
N ALA A 92 -6.48 1.85 -8.51
CA ALA A 92 -6.87 1.63 -9.91
C ALA A 92 -8.21 0.88 -10.05
N LEU A 93 -8.69 0.24 -8.98
CA LEU A 93 -9.91 -0.56 -9.01
C LEU A 93 -11.06 0.20 -8.31
N PRO A 94 -12.03 0.74 -9.08
CA PRO A 94 -13.16 1.47 -8.50
C PRO A 94 -14.02 0.59 -7.58
N ALA A 95 -14.00 -0.72 -7.77
CA ALA A 95 -14.65 -1.67 -6.87
C ALA A 95 -14.07 -1.63 -5.46
N VAL A 96 -12.74 -1.55 -5.33
CA VAL A 96 -12.03 -1.47 -4.04
C VAL A 96 -12.46 -0.20 -3.30
N ILE A 97 -12.46 0.95 -3.97
CA ILE A 97 -12.98 2.21 -3.41
C ILE A 97 -14.44 2.05 -2.97
N GLY A 98 -15.28 1.48 -3.83
CA GLY A 98 -16.68 1.23 -3.55
C GLY A 98 -16.94 0.30 -2.36
N TRP A 99 -16.03 -0.64 -2.04
CA TRP A 99 -16.15 -1.46 -0.84
C TRP A 99 -15.99 -0.62 0.43
N HIS A 100 -15.05 0.32 0.43
CA HIS A 100 -14.86 1.24 1.55
C HIS A 100 -16.03 2.21 1.68
N GLU A 101 -16.49 2.81 0.57
CA GLU A 101 -17.64 3.71 0.57
C GLU A 101 -18.94 3.03 1.06
N ARG A 102 -19.11 1.73 0.78
CA ARG A 102 -20.22 0.89 1.28
C ARG A 102 -19.97 0.34 2.69
N GLU A 103 -18.87 0.69 3.31
CA GLU A 103 -18.48 0.22 4.66
C GLU A 103 -18.47 -1.32 4.79
N LEU A 104 -18.04 -2.04 3.75
CA LEU A 104 -17.98 -3.51 3.76
C LEU A 104 -16.80 -4.10 4.53
N LEU A 105 -15.77 -3.30 4.78
CA LEU A 105 -14.52 -3.73 5.40
C LEU A 105 -14.39 -3.17 6.82
N PRO A 106 -13.67 -3.84 7.73
CA PRO A 106 -13.58 -3.43 9.14
C PRO A 106 -13.08 -2.00 9.35
N VAL A 107 -12.16 -1.55 8.50
CA VAL A 107 -11.52 -0.24 8.62
C VAL A 107 -12.21 0.86 7.81
N SER A 108 -13.21 0.51 6.98
CA SER A 108 -13.85 1.44 6.04
C SER A 108 -14.40 2.69 6.71
N THR A 109 -15.15 2.51 7.81
CA THR A 109 -15.75 3.64 8.54
C THR A 109 -14.70 4.65 9.01
N ALA A 110 -13.53 4.17 9.48
CA ALA A 110 -12.43 5.03 9.91
C ALA A 110 -11.83 5.82 8.74
N LEU A 111 -11.78 5.22 7.54
CA LEU A 111 -11.27 5.88 6.35
C LEU A 111 -12.23 6.89 5.77
N VAL A 112 -13.48 6.48 5.50
CA VAL A 112 -14.42 7.31 4.73
C VAL A 112 -15.04 8.44 5.56
N LYS A 113 -15.03 8.35 6.90
CA LYS A 113 -15.54 9.39 7.79
C LYS A 113 -14.46 10.35 8.28
N ASP A 114 -13.20 10.08 8.03
CA ASP A 114 -12.13 11.01 8.39
C ASP A 114 -12.02 12.10 7.31
N GLU A 115 -12.26 13.34 7.68
CA GLU A 115 -12.23 14.50 6.76
C GLU A 115 -10.84 14.73 6.13
N ARG A 116 -9.79 14.15 6.69
CA ARG A 116 -8.44 14.18 6.14
C ARG A 116 -8.26 13.26 4.93
N THR A 117 -9.17 12.30 4.72
CA THR A 117 -9.04 11.25 3.70
C THR A 117 -9.71 11.68 2.39
N ARG A 118 -8.98 11.48 1.28
CA ARG A 118 -9.47 11.60 -0.08
C ARG A 118 -9.16 10.32 -0.85
N LEU A 119 -10.17 9.55 -1.24
CA LEU A 119 -10.04 8.37 -2.10
C LEU A 119 -10.13 8.79 -3.56
N ILE A 120 -9.20 8.34 -4.40
CA ILE A 120 -9.12 8.70 -5.82
C ILE A 120 -9.01 7.43 -6.66
N HIS A 121 -9.90 7.30 -7.64
CA HIS A 121 -9.77 6.31 -8.69
C HIS A 121 -8.84 6.84 -9.78
N ASP A 122 -7.59 6.37 -9.81
CA ASP A 122 -6.58 6.64 -10.86
C ASP A 122 -5.52 5.53 -10.82
N ASP A 123 -4.75 5.40 -11.87
CA ASP A 123 -3.56 4.56 -11.93
C ASP A 123 -2.39 5.29 -11.24
N PHE A 124 -1.96 4.76 -10.08
CA PHE A 124 -0.86 5.33 -9.31
C PHE A 124 0.43 5.43 -10.11
N PHE A 125 0.80 4.40 -10.87
CA PHE A 125 2.04 4.41 -11.65
C PHE A 125 1.98 5.40 -12.81
N ALA A 126 0.81 5.55 -13.45
CA ALA A 126 0.60 6.59 -14.45
C ALA A 126 0.62 7.99 -13.83
N LEU A 127 0.09 8.16 -12.61
CA LEU A 127 0.14 9.42 -11.86
C LEU A 127 1.59 9.83 -11.58
N MET A 128 2.44 8.89 -11.14
CA MET A 128 3.85 9.18 -10.83
C MET A 128 4.69 9.55 -12.06
N ARG A 129 4.23 9.25 -13.26
CA ARG A 129 4.87 9.67 -14.53
C ARG A 129 4.46 11.06 -15.01
N ARG A 130 3.43 11.66 -14.41
CA ARG A 130 2.97 13.03 -14.76
C ARG A 130 3.77 14.06 -13.98
N ASP A 131 3.78 15.30 -14.49
CA ASP A 131 4.25 16.42 -13.67
C ASP A 131 3.36 16.55 -12.41
N PRO A 132 3.95 16.74 -11.23
CA PRO A 132 3.17 16.80 -9.99
C PRO A 132 2.27 18.03 -9.95
N SER A 133 0.98 17.83 -9.76
CA SER A 133 0.02 18.90 -9.43
C SER A 133 0.00 19.22 -7.94
N GLU A 134 0.38 18.25 -7.11
CA GLU A 134 0.50 18.30 -5.66
C GLU A 134 1.77 17.56 -5.23
N THR A 135 2.34 17.96 -4.09
CA THR A 135 3.49 17.29 -3.49
C THR A 135 3.18 16.84 -2.05
N TYR A 136 3.89 15.82 -1.60
CA TYR A 136 3.61 15.09 -0.36
C TYR A 136 4.87 15.01 0.51
N ASP A 137 4.67 14.90 1.81
CA ASP A 137 5.74 14.67 2.78
C ASP A 137 6.09 13.18 2.85
N ALA A 138 5.12 12.31 2.58
CA ALA A 138 5.34 10.87 2.49
C ALA A 138 4.51 10.25 1.35
N LEU A 139 5.15 9.35 0.59
CA LEU A 139 4.52 8.41 -0.34
C LEU A 139 4.68 7.00 0.22
N LEU A 140 3.55 6.32 0.46
CA LEU A 140 3.47 4.95 0.96
C LEU A 140 2.89 4.07 -0.14
N VAL A 141 3.64 3.08 -0.63
CA VAL A 141 3.22 2.27 -1.80
C VAL A 141 3.03 0.82 -1.40
N ASP A 142 1.81 0.34 -1.60
CA ASP A 142 1.31 -0.99 -1.24
C ASP A 142 0.43 -1.52 -2.39
N ILE A 143 1.05 -1.85 -3.53
CA ILE A 143 0.34 -2.27 -4.75
C ILE A 143 0.83 -3.62 -5.25
N ASP A 144 2.10 -3.71 -5.63
CA ASP A 144 2.69 -4.92 -6.21
C ASP A 144 3.17 -5.88 -5.12
N HIS A 145 3.23 -7.17 -5.44
CA HIS A 145 3.76 -8.18 -4.51
C HIS A 145 5.22 -7.95 -4.17
N SER A 146 6.02 -7.49 -5.14
CA SER A 146 7.40 -7.06 -4.91
C SER A 146 7.91 -6.24 -6.10
N THR A 147 9.14 -5.75 -5.99
CA THR A 147 9.80 -4.99 -7.06
C THR A 147 10.11 -5.83 -8.31
N GLU A 148 10.06 -7.18 -8.20
CA GLU A 148 10.28 -8.13 -9.29
C GLU A 148 8.98 -8.83 -9.73
N HIS A 149 7.92 -8.80 -8.89
CA HIS A 149 6.62 -9.43 -9.14
C HIS A 149 5.51 -8.40 -9.09
N SER A 150 5.38 -7.65 -10.19
CA SER A 150 4.32 -6.65 -10.35
C SER A 150 3.01 -7.29 -10.81
N LEU A 151 1.88 -6.68 -10.41
CA LEU A 151 0.54 -7.09 -10.83
C LEU A 151 0.29 -6.83 -12.32
N ASP A 152 0.99 -5.86 -12.92
CA ASP A 152 0.91 -5.53 -14.34
C ASP A 152 2.30 -5.16 -14.89
N ALA A 153 2.58 -5.57 -16.13
CA ALA A 153 3.86 -5.30 -16.78
C ALA A 153 4.15 -3.80 -16.97
N SER A 154 3.13 -2.94 -17.00
CA SER A 154 3.29 -1.48 -17.10
C SER A 154 3.92 -0.87 -15.85
N HIS A 155 3.88 -1.56 -14.70
CA HIS A 155 4.47 -1.11 -13.43
C HIS A 155 6.01 -1.19 -13.45
N ALA A 156 6.60 -2.06 -14.28
CA ALA A 156 8.04 -2.30 -14.30
C ALA A 156 8.89 -1.03 -14.49
N SER A 157 8.38 -0.03 -15.23
CA SER A 157 9.07 1.24 -15.42
C SER A 157 9.21 2.07 -14.14
N PHE A 158 8.36 1.87 -13.15
CA PHE A 158 8.44 2.52 -11.84
C PHE A 158 9.65 2.03 -11.04
N TYR A 159 9.95 0.74 -11.12
CA TYR A 159 11.06 0.09 -10.41
C TYR A 159 12.40 0.26 -11.14
N THR A 160 12.65 1.47 -11.64
CA THR A 160 13.90 1.90 -12.29
C THR A 160 14.38 3.22 -11.67
N VAL A 161 15.65 3.57 -11.84
CA VAL A 161 16.18 4.86 -11.39
C VAL A 161 15.41 6.02 -11.99
N GLU A 162 15.02 5.92 -13.28
CA GLU A 162 14.20 6.93 -13.95
C GLU A 162 12.79 7.04 -13.34
N GLY A 163 12.11 5.92 -13.15
CA GLY A 163 10.78 5.89 -12.54
C GLY A 163 10.76 6.42 -11.11
N LEU A 164 11.76 5.99 -10.31
CA LEU A 164 11.94 6.50 -8.94
C LEU A 164 12.24 8.00 -8.92
N THR A 165 12.99 8.52 -9.90
CA THR A 165 13.26 9.96 -10.04
C THR A 165 11.99 10.75 -10.38
N LEU A 166 11.14 10.23 -11.29
CA LEU A 166 9.85 10.84 -11.60
C LEU A 166 8.94 10.85 -10.37
N MET A 167 8.86 9.73 -9.67
CA MET A 167 8.09 9.63 -8.42
C MET A 167 8.62 10.61 -7.35
N ALA A 168 9.94 10.73 -7.19
CA ALA A 168 10.56 11.65 -6.22
C ALA A 168 10.19 13.13 -6.46
N ALA A 169 9.83 13.51 -7.69
CA ALA A 169 9.34 14.85 -7.98
C ALA A 169 7.99 15.16 -7.29
N HIS A 170 7.23 14.15 -6.89
CA HIS A 170 6.00 14.30 -6.12
C HIS A 170 6.23 14.46 -4.60
N LEU A 171 7.49 14.39 -4.14
CA LEU A 171 7.85 14.60 -2.74
C LEU A 171 8.21 16.06 -2.47
N ASN A 172 7.83 16.53 -1.28
CA ASN A 172 8.35 17.78 -0.73
C ASN A 172 9.86 17.63 -0.39
N PRO A 173 10.61 18.72 -0.19
CA PRO A 173 11.96 18.64 0.37
C PRO A 173 11.96 17.82 1.68
N ASP A 174 12.96 16.95 1.84
CA ASP A 174 13.04 15.98 2.95
C ASP A 174 11.94 14.88 2.94
N GLY A 175 11.15 14.81 1.88
CA GLY A 175 10.06 13.85 1.74
C GLY A 175 10.53 12.41 1.75
N VAL A 176 9.63 11.52 2.16
CA VAL A 176 9.89 10.09 2.35
C VAL A 176 9.10 9.26 1.35
N PHE A 177 9.76 8.31 0.73
CA PHE A 177 9.16 7.21 0.00
C PHE A 177 9.27 5.94 0.84
N ALA A 178 8.17 5.20 1.00
CA ALA A 178 8.17 3.87 1.59
C ALA A 178 7.40 2.89 0.69
N LEU A 179 7.95 1.67 0.57
CA LEU A 179 7.42 0.61 -0.30
C LEU A 179 7.34 -0.70 0.46
N TRP A 180 6.18 -1.34 0.41
CA TRP A 180 5.99 -2.72 0.87
C TRP A 180 6.45 -3.74 -0.19
N SER A 181 6.98 -4.88 0.27
CA SER A 181 7.35 -6.01 -0.59
C SER A 181 7.23 -7.33 0.18
N ASP A 182 6.69 -8.36 -0.45
CA ASP A 182 6.64 -9.72 0.09
C ASP A 182 8.01 -10.40 0.09
N ASP A 183 8.91 -9.98 -0.82
CA ASP A 183 10.24 -10.54 -0.94
C ASP A 183 11.23 -10.00 0.10
N PRO A 184 12.31 -10.75 0.43
CA PRO A 184 13.44 -10.23 1.21
C PRO A 184 14.06 -9.00 0.57
N PRO A 185 14.83 -8.18 1.34
CA PRO A 185 15.51 -7.01 0.80
C PRO A 185 16.35 -7.35 -0.44
N LEU A 186 16.08 -6.65 -1.55
CA LEU A 186 16.77 -6.85 -2.83
C LEU A 186 17.91 -5.84 -3.00
N PRO A 187 19.18 -6.27 -2.98
CA PRO A 187 20.32 -5.35 -3.10
C PRO A 187 20.32 -4.49 -4.37
N ALA A 188 19.77 -5.03 -5.47
CA ALA A 188 19.65 -4.28 -6.72
C ALA A 188 18.67 -3.09 -6.58
N PHE A 189 17.56 -3.28 -5.89
CA PHE A 189 16.60 -2.21 -5.65
C PHE A 189 17.12 -1.18 -4.63
N GLU A 190 17.81 -1.63 -3.58
CA GLU A 190 18.49 -0.73 -2.64
C GLU A 190 19.51 0.16 -3.35
N ALA A 191 20.29 -0.41 -4.29
CA ALA A 191 21.24 0.35 -5.10
C ALA A 191 20.56 1.36 -6.06
N MET A 192 19.34 1.09 -6.53
CA MET A 192 18.56 2.05 -7.31
C MET A 192 18.04 3.17 -6.42
N LEU A 193 17.48 2.86 -5.25
CA LEU A 193 17.04 3.87 -4.28
C LEU A 193 18.19 4.81 -3.88
N ALA A 194 19.37 4.29 -3.63
CA ALA A 194 20.56 5.07 -3.25
C ALA A 194 21.05 6.03 -4.36
N GLN A 195 20.60 5.88 -5.60
CA GLN A 195 20.90 6.82 -6.69
C GLN A 195 19.95 8.02 -6.71
N VAL A 196 18.78 7.90 -6.08
CA VAL A 196 17.73 8.91 -6.12
C VAL A 196 17.59 9.62 -4.76
N PHE A 197 17.75 8.90 -3.66
CA PHE A 197 17.51 9.37 -2.31
C PHE A 197 18.81 9.54 -1.51
N ALA A 198 18.83 10.51 -0.62
CA ALA A 198 19.97 10.79 0.25
C ALA A 198 20.19 9.69 1.31
N THR A 199 19.10 9.11 1.81
CA THR A 199 19.16 8.00 2.77
C THR A 199 18.18 6.89 2.38
N THR A 200 18.61 5.64 2.55
CA THR A 200 17.79 4.45 2.26
C THR A 200 17.97 3.42 3.36
N LYS A 201 16.91 2.71 3.69
CA LYS A 201 16.92 1.61 4.65
C LYS A 201 15.86 0.59 4.31
N SER A 202 16.22 -0.70 4.38
CA SER A 202 15.28 -1.81 4.31
C SER A 202 15.03 -2.36 5.70
N HIS A 203 13.76 -2.53 6.03
CA HIS A 203 13.29 -3.11 7.28
C HIS A 203 12.65 -4.47 7.00
N VAL A 204 13.14 -5.52 7.65
CA VAL A 204 12.49 -6.83 7.62
C VAL A 204 11.45 -6.85 8.74
N VAL A 205 10.19 -6.85 8.38
CA VAL A 205 9.04 -6.93 9.30
C VAL A 205 8.70 -8.40 9.49
N SER A 206 8.81 -8.88 10.72
CA SER A 206 8.52 -10.27 11.06
C SER A 206 7.24 -10.39 11.87
N PHE A 207 6.44 -11.41 11.56
CA PHE A 207 5.19 -11.67 12.28
C PHE A 207 4.94 -13.18 12.40
N ASP A 208 4.23 -13.57 13.46
CA ASP A 208 3.87 -14.96 13.68
C ASP A 208 2.86 -15.43 12.62
N ASN A 209 3.21 -16.50 11.90
CA ASN A 209 2.32 -17.12 10.93
C ASN A 209 1.76 -18.42 11.50
N PHE A 210 0.60 -18.34 12.13
CA PHE A 210 -0.07 -19.47 12.75
C PHE A 210 -0.62 -20.50 11.73
N LEU A 211 -0.68 -20.17 10.43
CA LEU A 211 -1.06 -21.13 9.39
C LEU A 211 0.07 -22.10 9.08
N THR A 212 1.31 -21.61 9.09
CA THR A 212 2.50 -22.43 8.85
C THR A 212 3.15 -22.92 10.14
N GLY A 213 2.76 -22.36 11.29
CA GLY A 213 3.36 -22.64 12.60
C GLY A 213 4.76 -22.06 12.77
N GLY A 214 5.08 -20.99 12.02
CA GLY A 214 6.39 -20.33 12.01
C GLY A 214 6.29 -18.81 12.00
N VAL A 215 7.35 -18.18 11.52
CA VAL A 215 7.46 -16.73 11.32
C VAL A 215 7.47 -16.44 9.82
N SER A 216 6.67 -15.50 9.39
CA SER A 216 6.75 -14.89 8.05
C SER A 216 7.39 -13.52 8.12
N THR A 217 7.94 -13.08 7.00
CA THR A 217 8.60 -11.77 6.90
C THR A 217 8.20 -11.08 5.61
N ASN A 218 8.03 -9.77 5.69
CA ASN A 218 7.95 -8.87 4.54
C ASN A 218 9.04 -7.80 4.65
N THR A 219 9.27 -7.07 3.59
CA THR A 219 10.23 -5.96 3.56
C THR A 219 9.50 -4.63 3.43
N VAL A 220 9.90 -3.65 4.22
CA VAL A 220 9.54 -2.25 4.02
C VAL A 220 10.81 -1.47 3.67
N TYR A 221 10.87 -0.98 2.42
CA TYR A 221 11.90 -0.04 2.01
C TYR A 221 11.50 1.36 2.42
N VAL A 222 12.41 2.12 3.01
CA VAL A 222 12.23 3.52 3.38
C VAL A 222 13.37 4.33 2.80
N ALA A 223 13.04 5.37 2.02
CA ALA A 223 14.01 6.24 1.37
C ALA A 223 13.61 7.70 1.57
N ARG A 224 14.57 8.60 1.82
CA ARG A 224 14.33 10.02 2.06
C ARG A 224 15.21 10.87 1.14
N LEU A 225 14.62 11.97 0.57
CA LEU A 225 15.31 12.99 -0.21
C LEU A 225 16.36 13.75 0.59
#